data_336c39e9059e181ea45e994f74d647f3
#
_entry.id   336c39e9059e181ea45e994f74d647f3
#
_cell.length_a   1.000
_cell.length_b   1.000
_cell.length_c   1.000
_cell.angle_alpha   90.00
_cell.angle_beta   90.00
_cell.angle_gamma   90.00
#
_symmetry.space_group_name_H-M   'P 1'
#
loop_
_entity.id
_entity.type
_entity.pdbx_description
1 polymer ?
#
loop_
_entity_poly.entity_id
_entity_poly.type
_entity_poly.pdbx_seq_one_letter_code
_entity_poly.pdbx_strand_id
1 'polypeptide(L)'
;CMGYFNPDSGKQDLSQAAMIIEGYEEIDARFVEKVYCHNHHLPAVVCETPRLLVREMSEADLPQMLALNEQNSTENAVEGKEKTLEEEIENFPSYRRYMYELCDMGYWAVIEKQSGKIIGRAGIEPKIWNQGRSVVELGYLIDAAYQRQGYGYEACHAILLEAKERGAKYLYCRIHSENKSSIALAKKLGFLKIDYHVEQDAKEIEVYRYVCGNDRVLQERG
;
A
#
# COMPACT_ATOMS: atom_id res chain seq x y z
N CYS A 1 -1.29 -10.88 23.93
CA CYS A 1 -1.33 -12.32 23.66
C CYS A 1 -2.20 -12.61 22.44
N MET A 2 -1.96 -13.72 21.76
CA MET A 2 -2.88 -14.28 20.76
C MET A 2 -3.73 -15.36 21.42
N GLY A 3 -5.02 -15.39 21.13
CA GLY A 3 -5.95 -16.42 21.59
C GLY A 3 -6.20 -17.43 20.46
N TYR A 4 -6.22 -18.71 20.78
CA TYR A 4 -6.62 -19.76 19.86
C TYR A 4 -8.09 -20.11 20.07
N PHE A 5 -8.89 -19.95 19.01
CA PHE A 5 -10.26 -20.43 19.03
C PHE A 5 -10.29 -21.91 18.65
N ASN A 6 -10.71 -22.74 19.60
CA ASN A 6 -10.89 -24.18 19.36
C ASN A 6 -12.38 -24.45 19.15
N PRO A 7 -12.83 -24.79 17.93
CA PRO A 7 -14.25 -25.04 17.63
C PRO A 7 -14.83 -26.24 18.43
N ASP A 8 -13.99 -27.17 18.86
CA ASP A 8 -14.40 -28.35 19.64
C ASP A 8 -14.50 -28.08 21.13
N SER A 9 -14.05 -26.93 21.58
CA SER A 9 -14.16 -26.50 22.98
C SER A 9 -15.50 -25.82 23.25
N GLY A 10 -16.01 -25.97 24.47
CA GLY A 10 -17.16 -25.20 24.92
C GLY A 10 -16.91 -23.69 24.91
N LYS A 11 -17.69 -22.94 25.68
CA LYS A 11 -17.56 -21.48 25.77
C LYS A 11 -16.13 -21.08 26.18
N GLN A 12 -15.46 -20.29 25.33
CA GLN A 12 -14.11 -19.76 25.57
C GLN A 12 -14.21 -18.24 25.79
N ASP A 13 -13.46 -17.73 26.76
CA ASP A 13 -13.27 -16.28 26.94
C ASP A 13 -11.93 -15.86 26.32
N LEU A 14 -12.01 -15.29 25.13
CA LEU A 14 -10.87 -14.75 24.36
C LEU A 14 -10.84 -13.23 24.35
N SER A 15 -11.61 -12.57 25.22
CA SER A 15 -11.78 -11.12 25.25
C SER A 15 -10.48 -10.34 25.51
N GLN A 16 -9.49 -10.97 26.12
CA GLN A 16 -8.19 -10.38 26.45
C GLN A 16 -7.14 -10.63 25.34
N ALA A 17 -7.47 -11.36 24.29
CA ALA A 17 -6.54 -11.61 23.20
C ALA A 17 -6.44 -10.38 22.28
N ALA A 18 -5.21 -9.99 21.93
CA ALA A 18 -4.96 -8.95 20.94
C ALA A 18 -5.39 -9.38 19.52
N MET A 19 -5.35 -10.71 19.28
CA MET A 19 -5.82 -11.34 18.05
C MET A 19 -6.31 -12.74 18.35
N ILE A 20 -7.35 -13.17 17.66
CA ILE A 20 -7.88 -14.53 17.74
C ILE A 20 -7.54 -15.26 16.43
N ILE A 21 -7.00 -16.47 16.55
CA ILE A 21 -6.63 -17.34 15.45
C ILE A 21 -7.45 -18.63 15.51
N GLU A 22 -7.81 -19.18 14.37
CA GLU A 22 -8.57 -20.44 14.23
C GLU A 22 -7.69 -21.62 13.79
N GLY A 23 -6.47 -21.35 13.32
CA GLY A 23 -5.49 -22.34 12.87
C GLY A 23 -4.07 -21.84 13.05
N TYR A 24 -3.10 -22.71 12.80
CA TYR A 24 -1.66 -22.40 12.92
C TYR A 24 -0.94 -22.41 11.58
N GLU A 25 -1.60 -22.82 10.50
CA GLU A 25 -0.98 -23.06 9.19
C GLU A 25 -0.41 -21.80 8.54
N GLU A 26 -1.00 -20.64 8.86
CA GLU A 26 -0.60 -19.34 8.30
C GLU A 26 0.22 -18.50 9.28
N ILE A 27 0.60 -19.07 10.45
CA ILE A 27 1.32 -18.34 11.49
C ILE A 27 2.81 -18.59 11.35
N ASP A 28 3.51 -17.57 10.87
CA ASP A 28 4.96 -17.51 10.84
C ASP A 28 5.50 -16.45 11.81
N ALA A 29 6.83 -16.34 11.89
CA ALA A 29 7.49 -15.35 12.75
C ALA A 29 7.11 -13.90 12.35
N ARG A 30 6.94 -13.63 11.07
CA ARG A 30 6.55 -12.31 10.53
C ARG A 30 5.15 -11.92 10.97
N PHE A 31 4.21 -12.87 10.94
CA PHE A 31 2.85 -12.65 11.44
C PHE A 31 2.86 -12.30 12.95
N VAL A 32 3.61 -13.07 13.76
CA VAL A 32 3.72 -12.82 15.21
C VAL A 32 4.34 -11.45 15.49
N GLU A 33 5.41 -11.08 14.78
CA GLU A 33 6.07 -9.79 14.90
C GLU A 33 5.11 -8.65 14.55
N LYS A 34 4.34 -8.81 13.48
CA LYS A 34 3.33 -7.83 13.06
C LYS A 34 2.24 -7.63 14.12
N VAL A 35 1.68 -8.71 14.66
CA VAL A 35 0.70 -8.64 15.77
C VAL A 35 1.31 -7.94 16.98
N TYR A 36 2.58 -8.21 17.31
CA TYR A 36 3.29 -7.51 18.36
C TYR A 36 3.40 -6.01 18.07
N CYS A 37 3.85 -5.64 16.87
CA CYS A 37 3.97 -4.24 16.46
C CYS A 37 2.64 -3.50 16.56
N HIS A 38 1.56 -4.07 16.03
CA HIS A 38 0.23 -3.45 16.08
C HIS A 38 -0.26 -3.25 17.52
N ASN A 39 -0.09 -4.26 18.38
CA ASN A 39 -0.49 -4.17 19.79
C ASN A 39 0.31 -3.14 20.60
N HIS A 40 1.54 -2.83 20.18
CA HIS A 40 2.40 -1.83 20.80
C HIS A 40 2.47 -0.50 20.04
N HIS A 41 1.62 -0.31 19.05
CA HIS A 41 1.60 0.88 18.19
C HIS A 41 2.94 1.17 17.47
N LEU A 42 3.70 0.12 17.19
CA LEU A 42 4.94 0.18 16.44
C LEU A 42 4.66 -0.03 14.94
N PRO A 43 5.41 0.61 14.04
CA PRO A 43 5.28 0.38 12.61
C PRO A 43 5.88 -0.99 12.22
N ALA A 44 5.06 -1.87 11.65
CA ALA A 44 5.52 -3.17 11.18
C ALA A 44 6.29 -3.04 9.84
N VAL A 45 7.32 -3.89 9.67
CA VAL A 45 8.04 -3.99 8.40
C VAL A 45 7.17 -4.74 7.39
N VAL A 46 7.04 -4.16 6.19
CA VAL A 46 6.28 -4.73 5.09
C VAL A 46 7.19 -5.54 4.17
N CYS A 47 8.26 -4.94 3.71
CA CYS A 47 9.27 -5.63 2.91
C CYS A 47 10.61 -4.90 2.96
N GLU A 48 11.66 -5.63 2.57
CA GLU A 48 13.00 -5.11 2.44
C GLU A 48 13.59 -5.40 1.06
N THR A 49 14.42 -4.49 0.60
CA THR A 49 15.20 -4.65 -0.63
C THR A 49 16.68 -4.38 -0.33
N PRO A 50 17.61 -4.52 -1.28
CA PRO A 50 18.99 -4.16 -1.03
C PRO A 50 19.22 -2.73 -0.56
N ARG A 51 18.40 -1.77 -1.03
CA ARG A 51 18.57 -0.34 -0.71
C ARG A 51 17.47 0.22 0.17
N LEU A 52 16.30 -0.44 0.26
CA LEU A 52 15.11 0.12 0.90
C LEU A 52 14.60 -0.76 2.04
N LEU A 53 14.08 -0.09 3.05
CA LEU A 53 13.16 -0.63 4.04
C LEU A 53 11.78 -0.01 3.80
N VAL A 54 10.76 -0.84 3.60
CA VAL A 54 9.37 -0.41 3.49
C VAL A 54 8.64 -0.86 4.75
N ARG A 55 8.09 0.08 5.50
CA ARG A 55 7.36 -0.18 6.75
C ARG A 55 6.10 0.67 6.85
N GLU A 56 5.20 0.26 7.70
CA GLU A 56 4.08 1.09 8.11
C GLU A 56 4.55 2.47 8.57
N MET A 57 3.73 3.49 8.38
CA MET A 57 4.00 4.81 8.93
C MET A 57 3.65 4.83 10.42
N SER A 58 4.34 5.72 11.15
CA SER A 58 3.99 6.16 12.49
C SER A 58 3.53 7.61 12.46
N GLU A 59 2.93 8.08 13.55
CA GLU A 59 2.53 9.49 13.67
C GLU A 59 3.75 10.43 13.53
N ALA A 60 4.94 10.01 14.00
CA ALA A 60 6.17 10.77 13.87
C ALA A 60 6.63 10.99 12.42
N ASP A 61 6.16 10.19 11.48
CA ASP A 61 6.50 10.30 10.05
C ASP A 61 5.63 11.33 9.31
N LEU A 62 4.46 11.70 9.86
CA LEU A 62 3.47 12.53 9.19
C LEU A 62 3.99 13.91 8.77
N PRO A 63 4.78 14.64 9.57
CA PRO A 63 5.34 15.93 9.13
C PRO A 63 6.19 15.80 7.88
N GLN A 64 7.01 14.75 7.79
CA GLN A 64 7.86 14.51 6.62
C GLN A 64 7.03 14.06 5.42
N MET A 65 5.99 13.26 5.63
CA MET A 65 5.07 12.86 4.55
C MET A 65 4.32 14.04 3.97
N LEU A 66 3.90 14.98 4.82
CA LEU A 66 3.22 16.20 4.38
C LEU A 66 4.16 17.06 3.53
N ALA A 67 5.39 17.31 4.01
CA ALA A 67 6.40 18.05 3.26
C ALA A 67 6.71 17.39 1.89
N LEU A 68 6.73 16.07 1.81
CA LEU A 68 6.88 15.32 0.55
C LEU A 68 5.69 15.52 -0.39
N ASN A 69 4.47 15.57 0.13
CA ASN A 69 3.27 15.84 -0.67
C ASN A 69 3.32 17.27 -1.23
N GLU A 70 3.62 18.27 -0.42
CA GLU A 70 3.74 19.67 -0.85
C GLU A 70 4.79 19.88 -1.94
N GLN A 71 5.97 19.26 -1.81
CA GLN A 71 7.04 19.34 -2.82
C GLN A 71 6.67 18.66 -4.14
N ASN A 72 5.77 17.68 -4.11
CA ASN A 72 5.34 16.90 -5.28
C ASN A 72 3.89 17.21 -5.65
N SER A 73 3.23 18.16 -5.01
CA SER A 73 1.89 18.65 -5.37
C SER A 73 1.95 19.36 -6.73
N THR A 74 2.24 18.56 -7.74
CA THR A 74 2.08 18.95 -9.13
C THR A 74 0.61 18.77 -9.49
N GLU A 75 0.14 19.53 -10.48
CA GLU A 75 -1.19 19.40 -11.09
C GLU A 75 -1.55 17.96 -11.53
N ASN A 76 -0.65 17.00 -11.31
CA ASN A 76 -0.71 15.59 -11.73
C ASN A 76 -1.06 14.62 -10.60
N ALA A 77 -1.29 15.09 -9.37
CA ALA A 77 -1.79 14.23 -8.29
C ALA A 77 -3.27 13.87 -8.52
N VAL A 78 -3.58 12.58 -8.49
CA VAL A 78 -4.96 12.07 -8.66
C VAL A 78 -5.77 12.18 -7.36
N GLU A 79 -5.11 12.41 -6.22
CA GLU A 79 -5.72 12.44 -4.90
C GLU A 79 -5.97 13.86 -4.39
N GLY A 80 -7.11 14.03 -3.75
CA GLY A 80 -7.86 15.13 -3.20
C GLY A 80 -7.14 16.29 -2.50
N LYS A 81 -7.90 17.11 -1.76
CA LYS A 81 -7.41 18.31 -1.05
C LYS A 81 -6.25 17.99 -0.12
N GLU A 82 -5.24 18.87 -0.16
CA GLU A 82 -4.17 18.88 0.84
C GLU A 82 -4.79 19.02 2.24
N LYS A 83 -4.45 18.11 3.14
CA LYS A 83 -4.84 18.16 4.54
C LYS A 83 -3.77 18.87 5.34
N THR A 84 -4.18 19.51 6.43
CA THR A 84 -3.21 20.07 7.39
C THR A 84 -2.56 18.97 8.22
N LEU A 85 -1.44 19.28 8.87
CA LEU A 85 -0.77 18.33 9.76
C LEU A 85 -1.69 17.89 10.91
N GLU A 86 -2.47 18.81 11.46
CA GLU A 86 -3.44 18.56 12.51
C GLU A 86 -4.51 17.57 12.05
N GLU A 87 -5.05 17.75 10.85
CA GLU A 87 -6.03 16.85 10.26
C GLU A 87 -5.43 15.46 9.98
N GLU A 88 -4.17 15.38 9.54
CA GLU A 88 -3.48 14.09 9.34
C GLU A 88 -3.24 13.37 10.68
N ILE A 89 -2.80 14.07 11.72
CA ILE A 89 -2.60 13.51 13.07
C ILE A 89 -3.94 12.99 13.63
N GLU A 90 -5.03 13.77 13.51
CA GLU A 90 -6.35 13.39 14.00
C GLU A 90 -6.87 12.13 13.28
N ASN A 91 -6.65 12.01 11.98
CA ASN A 91 -7.15 10.90 11.17
C ASN A 91 -6.26 9.65 11.21
N PHE A 92 -4.98 9.80 11.55
CA PHE A 92 -4.00 8.71 11.46
C PHE A 92 -4.35 7.47 12.30
N PRO A 93 -4.84 7.57 13.55
CA PRO A 93 -5.23 6.37 14.32
C PRO A 93 -6.32 5.54 13.61
N SER A 94 -7.30 6.22 12.99
CA SER A 94 -8.36 5.56 12.22
C SER A 94 -7.82 4.93 10.94
N TYR A 95 -6.93 5.63 10.23
CA TYR A 95 -6.23 5.11 9.06
C TYR A 95 -5.41 3.86 9.39
N ARG A 96 -4.59 3.91 10.45
CA ARG A 96 -3.78 2.79 10.90
C ARG A 96 -4.63 1.57 11.22
N ARG A 97 -5.69 1.76 12.02
CA ARG A 97 -6.59 0.67 12.41
C ARG A 97 -7.27 0.04 11.19
N TYR A 98 -7.80 0.86 10.30
CA TYR A 98 -8.53 0.34 9.14
C TYR A 98 -7.60 -0.24 8.09
N MET A 99 -6.54 0.49 7.72
CA MET A 99 -5.68 0.11 6.61
C MET A 99 -4.64 -0.95 7.01
N TYR A 100 -3.91 -0.73 8.11
CA TYR A 100 -2.84 -1.64 8.50
C TYR A 100 -3.34 -2.84 9.28
N GLU A 101 -4.24 -2.63 10.27
CA GLU A 101 -4.64 -3.71 11.18
C GLU A 101 -5.76 -4.58 10.59
N LEU A 102 -6.74 -4.00 9.86
CA LEU A 102 -7.86 -4.75 9.30
C LEU A 102 -7.66 -5.18 7.86
N CYS A 103 -7.19 -4.28 6.99
CA CYS A 103 -7.03 -4.56 5.56
C CYS A 103 -5.67 -5.14 5.20
N ASP A 104 -4.67 -5.02 6.07
CA ASP A 104 -3.26 -5.34 5.79
C ASP A 104 -2.73 -4.63 4.53
N MET A 105 -3.16 -3.40 4.31
CA MET A 105 -2.85 -2.55 3.17
C MET A 105 -2.55 -1.14 3.66
N GLY A 106 -2.23 -0.24 2.74
CA GLY A 106 -2.04 1.18 2.99
C GLY A 106 -0.81 1.73 2.29
N TYR A 107 -0.59 3.04 2.46
CA TYR A 107 0.69 3.65 2.08
C TYR A 107 1.71 3.46 3.20
N TRP A 108 2.87 3.00 2.84
CA TRP A 108 3.99 2.71 3.72
C TRP A 108 5.13 3.69 3.48
N ALA A 109 5.92 3.97 4.52
CA ALA A 109 7.13 4.76 4.41
C ALA A 109 8.21 3.98 3.64
N VAL A 110 8.81 4.62 2.65
CA VAL A 110 9.96 4.11 1.90
C VAL A 110 11.22 4.76 2.47
N ILE A 111 12.07 3.97 3.12
CA ILE A 111 13.27 4.43 3.82
C ILE A 111 14.50 3.94 3.08
N GLU A 112 15.42 4.84 2.78
CA GLU A 112 16.74 4.49 2.25
C GLU A 112 17.62 3.96 3.37
N LYS A 113 18.09 2.71 3.25
CA LYS A 113 18.86 2.02 4.30
C LYS A 113 20.20 2.72 4.61
N GLN A 114 20.83 3.32 3.61
CA GLN A 114 22.14 3.96 3.79
C GLN A 114 22.05 5.20 4.68
N SER A 115 21.03 6.03 4.48
CA SER A 115 20.86 7.28 5.23
C SER A 115 19.89 7.19 6.39
N GLY A 116 19.06 6.16 6.44
CA GLY A 116 17.95 6.03 7.38
C GLY A 116 16.79 7.02 7.13
N LYS A 117 16.83 7.77 6.03
CA LYS A 117 15.82 8.78 5.71
C LYS A 117 14.62 8.19 5.00
N ILE A 118 13.45 8.72 5.32
CA ILE A 118 12.26 8.49 4.50
C ILE A 118 12.43 9.27 3.19
N ILE A 119 12.40 8.57 2.08
CA ILE A 119 12.59 9.13 0.74
C ILE A 119 11.30 9.10 -0.10
N GLY A 120 10.21 8.66 0.50
CA GLY A 120 8.94 8.58 -0.18
C GLY A 120 7.93 7.72 0.56
N ARG A 121 6.82 7.51 -0.11
CA ARG A 121 5.80 6.54 0.28
C ARG A 121 5.44 5.67 -0.92
N ALA A 122 5.07 4.43 -0.67
CA ALA A 122 4.49 3.54 -1.68
C ALA A 122 3.57 2.53 -0.99
N GLY A 123 2.55 2.04 -1.68
CA GLY A 123 1.62 1.12 -1.06
C GLY A 123 0.48 0.72 -1.95
N ILE A 124 -0.40 -0.10 -1.39
CA ILE A 124 -1.63 -0.55 -2.02
C ILE A 124 -2.82 -0.22 -1.13
N GLU A 125 -3.88 0.30 -1.73
CA GLU A 125 -5.11 0.64 -1.00
C GLU A 125 -6.35 0.11 -1.69
N PRO A 126 -7.37 -0.33 -0.93
CA PRO A 126 -8.67 -0.62 -1.48
C PRO A 126 -9.34 0.69 -1.93
N LYS A 127 -9.87 0.69 -3.13
CA LYS A 127 -10.63 1.82 -3.68
C LYS A 127 -11.96 1.30 -4.23
N ILE A 128 -12.98 2.16 -4.17
CA ILE A 128 -14.26 1.90 -4.82
C ILE A 128 -14.35 2.79 -6.06
N TRP A 129 -14.41 2.15 -7.21
CA TRP A 129 -14.58 2.83 -8.48
C TRP A 129 -16.05 2.92 -8.86
N ASN A 130 -16.33 3.45 -10.06
CA ASN A 130 -17.67 3.59 -10.61
C ASN A 130 -18.49 2.31 -10.43
N GLN A 131 -19.78 2.45 -10.18
CA GLN A 131 -20.74 1.37 -9.98
C GLN A 131 -20.40 0.45 -8.79
N GLY A 132 -19.64 0.94 -7.80
CA GLY A 132 -19.32 0.18 -6.59
C GLY A 132 -18.26 -0.90 -6.78
N ARG A 133 -17.50 -0.88 -7.86
CA ARG A 133 -16.42 -1.86 -8.10
C ARG A 133 -15.28 -1.67 -7.11
N SER A 134 -15.06 -2.67 -6.26
CA SER A 134 -13.90 -2.70 -5.37
C SER A 134 -12.65 -3.13 -6.14
N VAL A 135 -11.57 -2.36 -6.01
CA VAL A 135 -10.26 -2.63 -6.61
C VAL A 135 -9.16 -2.35 -5.60
N VAL A 136 -7.96 -2.86 -5.84
CA VAL A 136 -6.75 -2.50 -5.08
C VAL A 136 -5.84 -1.68 -5.99
N GLU A 137 -5.54 -0.45 -5.58
CA GLU A 137 -4.68 0.46 -6.32
C GLU A 137 -3.28 0.51 -5.73
N LEU A 138 -2.26 0.42 -6.58
CA LEU A 138 -0.88 0.74 -6.25
C LEU A 138 -0.65 2.25 -6.47
N GLY A 139 -0.14 2.91 -5.44
CA GLY A 139 0.30 4.29 -5.51
C GLY A 139 1.70 4.48 -4.93
N TYR A 140 2.40 5.53 -5.35
CA TYR A 140 3.71 5.86 -4.82
C TYR A 140 4.05 7.34 -5.01
N LEU A 141 4.94 7.81 -4.18
CA LEU A 141 5.55 9.14 -4.26
C LEU A 141 7.01 9.04 -3.79
N ILE A 142 7.96 9.52 -4.58
CA ILE A 142 9.38 9.56 -4.22
C ILE A 142 9.85 11.03 -4.24
N ASP A 143 10.56 11.41 -3.19
CA ASP A 143 11.21 12.73 -3.06
C ASP A 143 12.01 13.06 -4.33
N ALA A 144 11.87 14.30 -4.80
CA ALA A 144 12.51 14.79 -6.01
C ALA A 144 14.03 14.53 -6.04
N ALA A 145 14.70 14.67 -4.87
CA ALA A 145 16.13 14.41 -4.73
C ALA A 145 16.52 12.93 -4.97
N TYR A 146 15.57 12.01 -4.84
CA TYR A 146 15.78 10.55 -5.00
C TYR A 146 15.14 9.99 -6.27
N GLN A 147 14.48 10.82 -7.06
CA GLN A 147 13.90 10.38 -8.34
C GLN A 147 14.98 10.03 -9.36
N ARG A 148 14.58 9.28 -10.41
CA ARG A 148 15.43 8.84 -11.54
C ARG A 148 16.62 7.95 -11.15
N GLN A 149 16.69 7.49 -9.89
CA GLN A 149 17.71 6.60 -9.34
C GLN A 149 17.22 5.15 -9.17
N GLY A 150 16.01 4.85 -9.63
CA GLY A 150 15.40 3.52 -9.58
C GLY A 150 14.67 3.18 -8.29
N TYR A 151 14.65 4.05 -7.29
CA TYR A 151 13.99 3.79 -6.00
C TYR A 151 12.49 3.52 -6.13
N GLY A 152 11.77 4.29 -6.96
CA GLY A 152 10.35 4.06 -7.21
C GLY A 152 10.07 2.68 -7.82
N TYR A 153 10.91 2.23 -8.77
CA TYR A 153 10.80 0.89 -9.32
C TYR A 153 11.06 -0.19 -8.26
N GLU A 154 12.12 -0.04 -7.48
CA GLU A 154 12.52 -1.00 -6.45
C GLU A 154 11.44 -1.15 -5.38
N ALA A 155 10.90 -0.03 -4.86
CA ALA A 155 9.82 -0.04 -3.88
C ALA A 155 8.55 -0.68 -4.43
N CYS A 156 8.05 -0.21 -5.58
CA CYS A 156 6.83 -0.74 -6.17
C CYS A 156 6.97 -2.21 -6.57
N HIS A 157 8.13 -2.63 -7.08
CA HIS A 157 8.36 -4.05 -7.43
C HIS A 157 8.31 -4.95 -6.18
N ALA A 158 8.92 -4.53 -5.07
CA ALA A 158 8.85 -5.28 -3.81
C ALA A 158 7.39 -5.38 -3.30
N ILE A 159 6.64 -4.27 -3.36
CA ILE A 159 5.22 -4.25 -2.97
C ILE A 159 4.37 -5.16 -3.88
N LEU A 160 4.66 -5.24 -5.18
CA LEU A 160 3.96 -6.17 -6.08
C LEU A 160 4.19 -7.63 -5.68
N LEU A 161 5.42 -7.99 -5.26
CA LEU A 161 5.72 -9.34 -4.77
C LEU A 161 4.94 -9.63 -3.49
N GLU A 162 4.95 -8.71 -2.54
CA GLU A 162 4.16 -8.83 -1.30
C GLU A 162 2.65 -9.00 -1.58
N ALA A 163 2.10 -8.17 -2.45
CA ALA A 163 0.68 -8.26 -2.81
C ALA A 163 0.33 -9.61 -3.45
N LYS A 164 1.24 -10.15 -4.28
CA LYS A 164 1.09 -11.47 -4.89
C LYS A 164 1.11 -12.58 -3.84
N GLU A 165 2.05 -12.54 -2.90
CA GLU A 165 2.16 -13.50 -1.79
C GLU A 165 0.91 -13.49 -0.91
N ARG A 166 0.29 -12.32 -0.72
CA ARG A 166 -0.98 -12.14 -0.01
C ARG A 166 -2.22 -12.53 -0.83
N GLY A 167 -2.04 -13.10 -2.02
CA GLY A 167 -3.14 -13.62 -2.85
C GLY A 167 -3.88 -12.57 -3.68
N ALA A 168 -3.33 -11.36 -3.83
CA ALA A 168 -3.91 -10.38 -4.74
C ALA A 168 -3.93 -10.95 -6.17
N LYS A 169 -5.09 -10.83 -6.85
CA LYS A 169 -5.25 -11.27 -8.24
C LYS A 169 -4.92 -10.17 -9.24
N TYR A 170 -5.34 -8.96 -8.94
CA TYR A 170 -5.15 -7.80 -9.80
C TYR A 170 -4.77 -6.59 -8.96
N LEU A 171 -3.85 -5.77 -9.48
CA LEU A 171 -3.57 -4.44 -8.98
C LEU A 171 -3.78 -3.42 -10.09
N TYR A 172 -4.20 -2.24 -9.71
CA TYR A 172 -4.50 -1.16 -10.64
C TYR A 172 -3.68 0.08 -10.31
N CYS A 173 -3.45 0.93 -11.32
CA CYS A 173 -2.94 2.29 -11.15
C CYS A 173 -3.83 3.25 -11.95
N ARG A 174 -4.15 4.39 -11.37
CA ARG A 174 -4.71 5.54 -12.08
C ARG A 174 -3.60 6.56 -12.27
N ILE A 175 -3.32 6.93 -13.49
CA ILE A 175 -2.19 7.81 -13.82
C ILE A 175 -2.68 8.89 -14.75
N HIS A 176 -2.36 10.14 -14.45
CA HIS A 176 -2.58 11.25 -15.34
C HIS A 176 -1.86 11.01 -16.68
N SER A 177 -2.52 11.24 -17.81
CA SER A 177 -1.96 11.04 -19.16
C SER A 177 -0.70 11.88 -19.41
N GLU A 178 -0.56 13.02 -18.72
CA GLU A 178 0.62 13.87 -18.75
C GLU A 178 1.77 13.36 -17.86
N ASN A 179 1.51 12.45 -16.91
CA ASN A 179 2.54 11.92 -16.04
C ASN A 179 3.33 10.80 -16.72
N LYS A 180 4.17 11.17 -17.67
CA LYS A 180 4.97 10.23 -18.50
C LYS A 180 5.93 9.38 -17.67
N SER A 181 6.42 9.90 -16.53
CA SER A 181 7.30 9.16 -15.62
C SER A 181 6.58 7.99 -14.94
N SER A 182 5.40 8.23 -14.39
CA SER A 182 4.59 7.18 -13.76
C SER A 182 4.07 6.16 -14.79
N ILE A 183 3.69 6.61 -15.99
CA ILE A 183 3.33 5.72 -17.10
C ILE A 183 4.50 4.79 -17.47
N ALA A 184 5.70 5.34 -17.60
CA ALA A 184 6.89 4.55 -17.93
C ALA A 184 7.22 3.53 -16.81
N LEU A 185 7.07 3.93 -15.54
CA LEU A 185 7.26 3.04 -14.41
C LEU A 185 6.21 1.91 -14.38
N ALA A 186 4.93 2.22 -14.54
CA ALA A 186 3.87 1.23 -14.58
C ALA A 186 4.13 0.18 -15.68
N LYS A 187 4.46 0.64 -16.89
CA LYS A 187 4.83 -0.27 -18.01
C LYS A 187 6.05 -1.12 -17.69
N LYS A 188 7.10 -0.55 -17.08
CA LYS A 188 8.31 -1.29 -16.68
C LYS A 188 8.01 -2.36 -15.61
N LEU A 189 7.05 -2.11 -14.72
CA LEU A 189 6.56 -3.06 -13.72
C LEU A 189 5.65 -4.15 -14.31
N GLY A 190 5.24 -4.03 -15.58
CA GLY A 190 4.40 -5.00 -16.27
C GLY A 190 2.90 -4.69 -16.21
N PHE A 191 2.52 -3.49 -15.82
CA PHE A 191 1.14 -3.05 -15.95
C PHE A 191 0.77 -2.82 -17.40
N LEU A 192 -0.44 -3.19 -17.79
CA LEU A 192 -1.02 -2.99 -19.11
C LEU A 192 -2.13 -1.94 -19.02
N LYS A 193 -2.13 -1.00 -19.96
CA LYS A 193 -3.22 -0.04 -20.10
C LYS A 193 -4.52 -0.79 -20.42
N ILE A 194 -5.60 -0.44 -19.74
CA ILE A 194 -6.93 -0.98 -20.01
C ILE A 194 -7.87 0.15 -20.40
N ASP A 195 -8.88 -0.17 -21.20
CA ASP A 195 -9.94 0.76 -21.57
C ASP A 195 -10.98 0.81 -20.44
N TYR A 196 -10.77 1.73 -19.50
CA TYR A 196 -11.65 1.96 -18.36
C TYR A 196 -11.66 3.45 -18.01
N HIS A 197 -12.85 4.03 -17.97
CA HIS A 197 -13.04 5.44 -17.61
C HIS A 197 -13.45 5.58 -16.14
N VAL A 198 -12.71 6.41 -15.41
CA VAL A 198 -13.04 6.80 -14.04
C VAL A 198 -13.72 8.17 -14.09
N GLU A 199 -14.98 8.27 -13.64
CA GLU A 199 -15.82 9.45 -13.79
C GLU A 199 -15.39 10.68 -12.96
N GLN A 200 -14.33 10.61 -12.18
CA GLN A 200 -14.09 11.57 -11.10
C GLN A 200 -13.28 12.82 -11.43
N ASP A 201 -12.70 12.99 -12.64
CA ASP A 201 -11.88 14.18 -12.89
C ASP A 201 -12.03 14.74 -14.31
N ALA A 202 -12.01 16.10 -14.39
CA ALA A 202 -11.93 16.86 -15.65
C ALA A 202 -10.60 16.64 -16.40
N LYS A 203 -9.66 15.89 -15.84
CA LYS A 203 -8.36 15.56 -16.41
C LYS A 203 -8.38 14.11 -16.93
N GLU A 204 -7.68 13.92 -18.05
CA GLU A 204 -7.57 12.60 -18.68
C GLU A 204 -6.73 11.66 -17.82
N ILE A 205 -7.39 10.64 -17.23
CA ILE A 205 -6.76 9.61 -16.41
C ILE A 205 -6.68 8.31 -17.22
N GLU A 206 -5.49 7.76 -17.30
CA GLU A 206 -5.25 6.44 -17.85
C GLU A 206 -5.25 5.39 -16.75
N VAL A 207 -5.91 4.26 -16.99
CA VAL A 207 -5.98 3.14 -16.05
C VAL A 207 -5.09 2.00 -16.52
N TYR A 208 -4.29 1.48 -15.60
CA TYR A 208 -3.39 0.37 -15.85
C TYR A 208 -3.70 -0.77 -14.88
N ARG A 209 -3.57 -2.02 -15.36
CA ARG A 209 -3.80 -3.25 -14.58
C ARG A 209 -2.58 -4.14 -14.61
N TYR A 210 -2.22 -4.68 -13.46
CA TYR A 210 -1.24 -5.75 -13.27
C TYR A 210 -1.94 -7.04 -12.87
N VAL A 211 -1.51 -8.18 -13.43
CA VAL A 211 -2.02 -9.52 -13.10
C VAL A 211 -1.01 -10.23 -12.22
N CYS A 212 -1.36 -10.48 -10.97
CA CYS A 212 -0.46 -11.10 -9.98
C CYS A 212 -0.28 -12.62 -10.16
N GLY A 213 -1.22 -13.28 -10.84
CA GLY A 213 -1.18 -14.73 -11.10
C GLY A 213 -0.49 -15.13 -12.41
N ASN A 214 -0.32 -16.45 -12.60
CA ASN A 214 0.18 -17.02 -13.86
C ASN A 214 -0.86 -17.02 -15.00
N ASP A 215 -2.00 -16.35 -14.84
CA ASP A 215 -3.09 -16.26 -15.81
C ASP A 215 -2.73 -15.38 -17.03
N ARG A 216 -1.55 -15.60 -17.62
CA ARG A 216 -1.20 -15.02 -18.94
C ARG A 216 -2.09 -15.53 -20.08
N VAL A 217 -2.97 -16.50 -19.81
CA VAL A 217 -3.77 -17.20 -20.84
C VAL A 217 -5.09 -16.51 -21.18
N LEU A 218 -5.52 -15.46 -20.44
CA LEU A 218 -6.81 -14.79 -20.70
C LEU A 218 -6.69 -13.41 -21.37
N GLN A 219 -5.55 -13.08 -21.98
CA GLN A 219 -5.34 -11.77 -22.62
C GLN A 219 -5.85 -11.66 -24.06
N GLU A 220 -6.44 -12.74 -24.63
CA GLU A 220 -6.84 -12.73 -26.07
C GLU A 220 -8.35 -12.80 -26.33
N ARG A 221 -9.21 -12.62 -25.32
CA ARG A 221 -10.66 -12.60 -25.58
C ARG A 221 -11.32 -11.45 -24.77
N GLY A 222 -11.44 -10.30 -25.42
CA GLY A 222 -12.29 -9.19 -24.94
C GLY A 222 -12.07 -7.92 -25.75
#